data_5f59a4a35031c0f159d88196fbc1e189
#
_entry.id   5f59a4a35031c0f159d88196fbc1e189
#
_cell.length_a   1.000
_cell.length_b   1.000
_cell.length_c   1.000
_cell.angle_alpha   90.00
_cell.angle_beta   90.00
_cell.angle_gamma   90.00
#
_symmetry.space_group_name_H-M   'P 1'
#
loop_
_entity.id
_entity.type
_entity.pdbx_description
1 polymer ?
#
loop_
_entity_poly.entity_id
_entity_poly.type
_entity_poly.pdbx_seq_one_letter_code
_entity_poly.pdbx_strand_id
1 'polypeptide(L)'
;MKRFLLSLALVLCATGLFAQIENAQINGSFQIDGQYYMVDENIGITEESIKNGVGEFGVAGFGKINYSLGNFSAGLRYEAYLPPLSGFKTELQGCGIANYYASYDNGTIGITLGDIYDQFGNGFIFRTYEEWSLGFDNSLRGM
;
A
#
# COMPACT_ATOMS: atom_id res chain seq x y z
N MET A 1 13.95 25.54 -14.84
CA MET A 1 13.93 24.92 -16.17
C MET A 1 14.89 23.73 -16.29
N LYS A 2 16.20 23.83 -16.02
CA LYS A 2 17.14 22.69 -16.16
C LYS A 2 16.76 21.44 -15.33
N ARG A 3 16.27 21.60 -14.09
CA ARG A 3 15.86 20.48 -13.22
C ARG A 3 14.59 19.80 -13.71
N PHE A 4 13.67 20.55 -14.32
CA PHE A 4 12.43 20.01 -14.90
C PHE A 4 12.71 19.21 -16.18
N LEU A 5 13.63 19.70 -17.01
CA LEU A 5 14.09 18.97 -18.22
C LEU A 5 14.81 17.67 -17.84
N LEU A 6 15.59 17.66 -16.75
CA LEU A 6 16.29 16.47 -16.27
C LEU A 6 15.31 15.40 -15.77
N SER A 7 14.28 15.82 -15.00
CA SER A 7 13.24 14.89 -14.52
C SER A 7 12.39 14.33 -15.67
N LEU A 8 12.05 15.17 -16.65
CA LEU A 8 11.31 14.73 -17.83
C LEU A 8 12.13 13.75 -18.69
N ALA A 9 13.44 13.99 -18.86
CA ALA A 9 14.34 13.09 -19.55
C ALA A 9 14.50 11.75 -18.83
N LEU A 10 14.53 11.75 -17.48
CA LEU A 10 14.60 10.53 -16.67
C LEU A 10 13.33 9.67 -16.81
N VAL A 11 12.16 10.30 -16.85
CA VAL A 11 10.87 9.62 -17.05
C VAL A 11 10.81 9.03 -18.49
N LEU A 12 11.24 9.77 -19.50
CA LEU A 12 11.28 9.30 -20.89
C LEU A 12 12.27 8.14 -21.10
N CYS A 13 13.44 8.17 -20.43
CA CYS A 13 14.38 7.06 -20.46
C CYS A 13 13.83 5.81 -19.76
N ALA A 14 13.09 5.98 -18.66
CA ALA A 14 12.46 4.87 -17.97
C ALA A 14 11.40 4.16 -18.86
N THR A 15 10.56 4.93 -19.57
CA THR A 15 9.56 4.35 -20.48
C THR A 15 10.19 3.60 -21.67
N GLY A 16 11.35 4.05 -22.17
CA GLY A 16 12.08 3.38 -23.24
C GLY A 16 12.69 2.03 -22.83
N LEU A 17 13.07 1.86 -21.56
CA LEU A 17 13.59 0.60 -21.03
C LEU A 17 12.51 -0.48 -20.91
N PHE A 18 11.27 -0.10 -20.61
CA PHE A 18 10.16 -1.05 -20.52
C PHE A 18 9.68 -1.58 -21.87
N ALA A 19 9.87 -0.83 -22.95
CA ALA A 19 9.48 -1.25 -24.31
C ALA A 19 10.32 -2.39 -24.89
N GLN A 20 11.44 -2.77 -24.26
CA GLN A 20 12.34 -3.82 -24.76
C GLN A 20 12.26 -5.14 -24.00
N ILE A 21 11.44 -5.23 -22.92
CA ILE A 21 11.31 -6.47 -22.15
C ILE A 21 10.05 -7.19 -22.63
N GLU A 22 10.20 -8.11 -23.57
CA GLU A 22 9.11 -9.01 -23.96
C GLU A 22 8.58 -9.77 -22.75
N ASN A 23 7.24 -9.76 -22.56
CA ASN A 23 6.50 -10.42 -21.47
C ASN A 23 6.63 -9.81 -20.06
N ALA A 24 7.21 -8.60 -19.90
CA ALA A 24 7.10 -7.89 -18.64
C ALA A 24 5.69 -7.32 -18.47
N GLN A 25 5.10 -7.51 -17.28
CA GLN A 25 3.81 -6.93 -16.92
C GLN A 25 3.97 -6.01 -15.73
N ILE A 26 3.40 -4.81 -15.84
CA ILE A 26 3.29 -3.85 -14.74
C ILE A 26 1.82 -3.58 -14.50
N ASN A 27 1.37 -3.83 -13.30
CA ASN A 27 0.01 -3.56 -12.85
C ASN A 27 0.08 -2.61 -11.66
N GLY A 28 -0.77 -1.59 -11.67
CA GLY A 28 -0.85 -0.64 -10.56
C GLY A 28 -2.29 -0.31 -10.23
N SER A 29 -2.53 0.04 -8.97
CA SER A 29 -3.78 0.60 -8.50
C SER A 29 -3.50 1.78 -7.58
N PHE A 30 -4.41 2.73 -7.60
CA PHE A 30 -4.37 3.89 -6.74
C PHE A 30 -5.77 4.18 -6.23
N GLN A 31 -5.90 4.40 -4.92
CA GLN A 31 -7.16 4.72 -4.25
C GLN A 31 -6.94 5.87 -3.29
N ILE A 32 -7.89 6.79 -3.24
CA ILE A 32 -7.97 7.83 -2.22
C ILE A 32 -9.37 7.81 -1.65
N ASP A 33 -9.47 7.73 -0.33
CA ASP A 33 -10.70 7.85 0.42
C ASP A 33 -10.64 9.12 1.26
N GLY A 34 -11.67 9.94 1.16
CA GLY A 34 -11.80 11.18 1.93
C GLY A 34 -13.12 11.20 2.69
N GLN A 35 -13.08 11.64 3.95
CA GLN A 35 -14.28 11.84 4.77
C GLN A 35 -14.28 13.25 5.35
N TYR A 36 -15.42 13.92 5.26
CA TYR A 36 -15.66 15.17 5.93
C TYR A 36 -16.62 14.94 7.10
N TYR A 37 -16.22 15.38 8.28
CA TYR A 37 -16.96 15.16 9.52
C TYR A 37 -17.74 16.42 9.90
N MET A 38 -19.04 16.29 10.06
CA MET A 38 -19.92 17.34 10.53
C MET A 38 -20.36 17.06 11.97
N VAL A 39 -20.56 18.13 12.72
CA VAL A 39 -21.13 18.04 14.07
C VAL A 39 -22.56 17.50 13.98
N ASP A 40 -22.85 16.47 14.78
CA ASP A 40 -24.20 15.94 15.00
C ASP A 40 -24.33 15.47 16.47
N GLU A 41 -24.92 16.34 17.27
CA GLU A 41 -25.09 16.08 18.71
C GLU A 41 -26.03 14.90 18.99
N ASN A 42 -26.93 14.55 18.05
CA ASN A 42 -27.86 13.42 18.25
C ASN A 42 -27.15 12.07 18.29
N ILE A 43 -26.02 11.96 17.61
CA ILE A 43 -25.18 10.75 17.59
C ILE A 43 -23.88 10.93 18.39
N GLY A 44 -23.79 12.02 19.17
CA GLY A 44 -22.66 12.28 20.06
C GLY A 44 -21.40 12.83 19.39
N ILE A 45 -21.50 13.31 18.15
CA ILE A 45 -20.38 13.97 17.46
C ILE A 45 -20.40 15.46 17.76
N THR A 46 -19.55 15.89 18.69
CA THR A 46 -19.41 17.29 19.11
C THR A 46 -18.21 17.95 18.42
N GLU A 47 -18.16 19.29 18.41
CA GLU A 47 -16.98 20.02 17.92
C GLU A 47 -15.69 19.60 18.64
N GLU A 48 -15.77 19.32 19.94
CA GLU A 48 -14.62 18.88 20.72
C GLU A 48 -14.14 17.49 20.31
N SER A 49 -15.06 16.57 20.03
CA SER A 49 -14.72 15.22 19.54
C SER A 49 -14.06 15.26 18.16
N ILE A 50 -14.48 16.17 17.28
CA ILE A 50 -13.85 16.37 15.98
C ILE A 50 -12.45 16.98 16.13
N LYS A 51 -12.29 18.03 16.94
CA LYS A 51 -11.00 18.70 17.16
C LYS A 51 -9.95 17.82 17.84
N ASN A 52 -10.37 17.01 18.81
CA ASN A 52 -9.48 16.12 19.57
C ASN A 52 -9.28 14.75 18.91
N GLY A 53 -10.06 14.43 17.87
CA GLY A 53 -10.00 13.19 17.12
C GLY A 53 -9.30 13.35 15.78
N VAL A 54 -10.00 13.01 14.71
CA VAL A 54 -9.47 13.00 13.33
C VAL A 54 -9.45 14.37 12.65
N GLY A 55 -9.97 15.43 13.30
CA GLY A 55 -10.20 16.74 12.67
C GLY A 55 -11.48 16.75 11.84
N GLU A 56 -11.69 17.84 11.07
CA GLU A 56 -12.88 17.99 10.20
C GLU A 56 -12.78 17.15 8.91
N PHE A 57 -11.59 16.72 8.55
CA PHE A 57 -11.34 16.03 7.29
C PHE A 57 -10.33 14.90 7.47
N GLY A 58 -10.70 13.69 7.11
CA GLY A 58 -9.83 12.53 7.10
C GLY A 58 -9.51 12.08 5.66
N VAL A 59 -8.29 11.62 5.44
CA VAL A 59 -7.83 11.09 4.13
C VAL A 59 -7.04 9.82 4.33
N ALA A 60 -7.38 8.79 3.56
CA ALA A 60 -6.55 7.61 3.39
C ALA A 60 -6.20 7.43 1.91
N GLY A 61 -4.94 7.17 1.62
CA GLY A 61 -4.43 6.96 0.27
C GLY A 61 -3.65 5.65 0.18
N PHE A 62 -3.88 4.90 -0.89
CA PHE A 62 -3.23 3.62 -1.15
C PHE A 62 -2.70 3.59 -2.58
N GLY A 63 -1.41 3.29 -2.74
CA GLY A 63 -0.78 3.09 -4.03
C GLY A 63 -0.13 1.72 -4.07
N LYS A 64 -0.46 0.90 -5.08
CA LYS A 64 0.12 -0.43 -5.26
C LYS A 64 0.68 -0.58 -6.66
N ILE A 65 1.89 -1.10 -6.77
CA ILE A 65 2.54 -1.44 -8.04
C ILE A 65 3.05 -2.86 -7.93
N ASN A 66 2.73 -3.67 -8.94
CA ASN A 66 3.26 -5.02 -9.10
C ASN A 66 3.96 -5.14 -10.45
N TYR A 67 5.09 -5.78 -10.46
CA TYR A 67 5.88 -6.12 -11.64
C TYR A 67 6.01 -7.63 -11.74
N SER A 68 5.91 -8.18 -12.93
CA SER A 68 6.19 -9.59 -13.19
C SER A 68 6.92 -9.79 -14.52
N LEU A 69 7.89 -10.70 -14.52
CA LEU A 69 8.66 -11.08 -15.69
C LEU A 69 9.05 -12.56 -15.58
N GLY A 70 8.40 -13.40 -16.38
CA GLY A 70 8.62 -14.85 -16.33
C GLY A 70 8.38 -15.40 -14.92
N ASN A 71 9.42 -15.96 -14.32
CA ASN A 71 9.40 -16.53 -12.97
C ASN A 71 9.66 -15.52 -11.84
N PHE A 72 9.90 -14.26 -12.18
CA PHE A 72 10.16 -13.19 -11.22
C PHE A 72 8.94 -12.32 -11.02
N SER A 73 8.66 -11.96 -9.78
CA SER A 73 7.64 -10.96 -9.43
C SER A 73 8.14 -10.06 -8.29
N ALA A 74 7.69 -8.81 -8.29
CA ALA A 74 7.97 -7.86 -7.24
C ALA A 74 6.77 -6.95 -7.04
N GLY A 75 6.56 -6.47 -5.83
CA GLY A 75 5.48 -5.55 -5.52
C GLY A 75 5.87 -4.56 -4.44
N LEU A 76 5.17 -3.43 -4.47
CA LEU A 76 5.31 -2.36 -3.50
C LEU A 76 3.95 -1.74 -3.23
N ARG A 77 3.64 -1.50 -1.94
CA ARG A 77 2.47 -0.77 -1.50
C ARG A 77 2.88 0.43 -0.65
N TYR A 78 2.37 1.57 -1.03
CA TYR A 78 2.51 2.82 -0.29
C TYR A 78 1.15 3.18 0.32
N GLU A 79 1.16 3.61 1.57
CA GLU A 79 -0.03 4.04 2.30
C GLU A 79 0.18 5.42 2.91
N ALA A 80 -0.90 6.20 3.00
CA ALA A 80 -0.92 7.52 3.59
C ALA A 80 -2.24 7.72 4.36
N TYR A 81 -2.15 8.13 5.61
CA TYR A 81 -3.28 8.46 6.49
C TYR A 81 -3.09 9.90 7.00
N LEU A 82 -3.86 10.86 6.46
CA LEU A 82 -3.55 12.28 6.58
C LEU A 82 -4.79 13.17 6.83
N PRO A 83 -5.34 13.23 8.04
CA PRO A 83 -5.32 12.26 9.14
C PRO A 83 -6.11 10.98 8.83
N PRO A 84 -6.01 9.94 9.64
CA PRO A 84 -6.74 8.69 9.44
C PRO A 84 -8.26 8.89 9.39
N LEU A 85 -8.93 8.07 8.60
CA LEU A 85 -10.38 8.03 8.57
C LEU A 85 -10.94 7.49 9.89
N SER A 86 -12.17 7.88 10.25
CA SER A 86 -12.88 7.32 11.40
C SER A 86 -12.97 5.80 11.29
N GLY A 87 -12.59 5.11 12.36
CA GLY A 87 -12.49 3.66 12.41
C GLY A 87 -11.06 3.11 12.27
N PHE A 88 -10.13 3.90 11.71
CA PHE A 88 -8.71 3.55 11.75
C PHE A 88 -8.06 4.03 13.05
N LYS A 89 -7.00 3.35 13.44
CA LYS A 89 -6.21 3.76 14.62
C LYS A 89 -5.48 5.08 14.33
N THR A 90 -5.47 5.99 15.27
CA THR A 90 -4.78 7.28 15.17
C THR A 90 -3.26 7.13 15.07
N GLU A 91 -2.71 6.04 15.59
CA GLU A 91 -1.28 5.70 15.50
C GLU A 91 -0.82 5.43 14.06
N LEU A 92 -1.75 5.16 13.13
CA LEU A 92 -1.45 4.99 11.71
C LEU A 92 -1.17 6.32 10.99
N GLN A 93 -1.39 7.47 11.66
CA GLN A 93 -1.18 8.77 11.03
C GLN A 93 0.23 8.91 10.49
N GLY A 94 0.32 9.18 9.19
CA GLY A 94 1.57 9.32 8.47
C GLY A 94 1.50 8.73 7.07
N CYS A 95 2.65 8.49 6.49
CA CYS A 95 2.75 7.87 5.18
C CYS A 95 4.03 7.06 5.07
N GLY A 96 4.01 6.01 4.26
CA GLY A 96 5.18 5.18 4.06
C GLY A 96 4.93 3.97 3.18
N ILE A 97 6.01 3.20 2.96
CA ILE A 97 5.94 1.91 2.30
C ILE A 97 5.45 0.89 3.32
N ALA A 98 4.21 0.44 3.17
CA ALA A 98 3.58 -0.51 4.07
C ALA A 98 3.97 -1.95 3.76
N ASN A 99 4.12 -2.27 2.47
CA ASN A 99 4.46 -3.61 2.03
C ASN A 99 5.39 -3.57 0.81
N TYR A 100 6.35 -4.49 0.76
CA TYR A 100 7.20 -4.72 -0.41
C TYR A 100 7.67 -6.16 -0.45
N TYR A 101 7.74 -6.74 -1.64
CA TYR A 101 8.27 -8.07 -1.83
C TYR A 101 8.97 -8.23 -3.16
N ALA A 102 9.84 -9.23 -3.23
CA ALA A 102 10.41 -9.75 -4.46
C ALA A 102 10.40 -11.28 -4.38
N SER A 103 9.92 -11.95 -5.41
CA SER A 103 9.78 -13.40 -5.45
C SER A 103 10.29 -13.97 -6.78
N TYR A 104 10.92 -15.11 -6.68
CA TYR A 104 11.29 -15.94 -7.81
C TYR A 104 10.76 -17.35 -7.60
N ASP A 105 10.03 -17.88 -8.57
CA ASP A 105 9.48 -19.24 -8.52
C ASP A 105 9.56 -19.90 -9.91
N ASN A 106 10.29 -20.99 -10.01
CA ASN A 106 10.40 -21.78 -11.24
C ASN A 106 9.62 -23.11 -11.20
N GLY A 107 8.73 -23.28 -10.22
CA GLY A 107 7.95 -24.48 -9.99
C GLY A 107 8.67 -25.60 -9.24
N THR A 108 9.99 -25.50 -9.06
CA THR A 108 10.79 -26.44 -8.27
C THR A 108 11.34 -25.76 -7.02
N ILE A 109 11.77 -24.52 -7.16
CA ILE A 109 12.32 -23.69 -6.08
C ILE A 109 11.59 -22.34 -6.13
N GLY A 110 11.01 -21.96 -4.98
CA GLY A 110 10.44 -20.65 -4.73
C GLY A 110 11.21 -19.93 -3.63
N ILE A 111 11.56 -18.66 -3.85
CA ILE A 111 12.20 -17.79 -2.88
C ILE A 111 11.46 -16.46 -2.88
N THR A 112 11.05 -16.00 -1.70
CA THR A 112 10.42 -14.69 -1.52
C THR A 112 11.21 -13.90 -0.48
N LEU A 113 11.48 -12.63 -0.79
CA LEU A 113 12.13 -11.65 0.07
C LEU A 113 11.17 -10.52 0.38
N GLY A 114 11.18 -10.02 1.60
CA GLY A 114 10.33 -8.89 2.03
C GLY A 114 9.13 -9.33 2.84
N ASP A 115 7.95 -8.80 2.55
CA ASP A 115 6.72 -9.12 3.25
C ASP A 115 6.06 -10.35 2.64
N ILE A 116 5.84 -11.37 3.47
CA ILE A 116 5.41 -12.71 3.06
C ILE A 116 4.05 -12.98 3.71
N TYR A 117 3.07 -13.38 2.89
CA TYR A 117 1.79 -13.90 3.35
C TYR A 117 1.78 -15.42 3.12
N ASP A 118 1.70 -16.17 4.20
CA ASP A 118 1.72 -17.63 4.16
C ASP A 118 0.80 -18.21 5.22
N GLN A 119 0.44 -19.48 5.04
CA GLN A 119 -0.34 -20.22 6.02
C GLN A 119 0.15 -21.66 6.13
N PHE A 120 0.10 -22.20 7.32
CA PHE A 120 0.42 -23.60 7.55
C PHE A 120 -0.85 -24.46 7.48
N GLY A 121 -0.91 -25.36 6.49
CA GLY A 121 -2.04 -26.23 6.25
C GLY A 121 -3.32 -25.44 5.94
N ASN A 122 -4.37 -25.66 6.74
CA ASN A 122 -5.65 -24.93 6.61
C ASN A 122 -5.69 -23.58 7.33
N GLY A 123 -4.54 -23.10 7.83
CA GLY A 123 -4.41 -21.80 8.49
C GLY A 123 -4.87 -21.76 9.94
N PHE A 124 -5.19 -22.90 10.56
CA PHE A 124 -5.66 -22.93 11.95
C PHE A 124 -4.54 -22.62 12.97
N ILE A 125 -3.32 -23.11 12.70
CA ILE A 125 -2.17 -22.89 13.60
C ILE A 125 -1.44 -21.60 13.25
N PHE A 126 -1.28 -21.33 11.96
CA PHE A 126 -0.53 -20.18 11.47
C PHE A 126 -1.12 -19.69 10.14
N ARG A 127 -1.44 -18.41 10.09
CA ARG A 127 -1.87 -17.69 8.89
C ARG A 127 -1.48 -16.23 9.00
N THR A 128 -0.82 -15.72 7.98
CA THR A 128 -0.63 -14.28 7.80
C THR A 128 -1.59 -13.77 6.72
N TYR A 129 -2.19 -12.61 6.96
CA TYR A 129 -3.14 -11.99 6.04
C TYR A 129 -3.21 -10.48 6.28
N GLU A 130 -3.80 -9.78 5.35
CA GLU A 130 -4.14 -8.37 5.51
C GLU A 130 -5.66 -8.18 5.46
N GLU A 131 -6.15 -7.20 6.20
CA GLU A 131 -7.54 -6.73 6.16
C GLU A 131 -7.54 -5.20 6.10
N TRP A 132 -7.67 -4.68 4.89
CA TRP A 132 -7.54 -3.26 4.63
C TRP A 132 -8.61 -2.41 5.32
N SER A 133 -9.83 -2.92 5.44
CA SER A 133 -10.93 -2.25 6.11
C SER A 133 -10.67 -1.98 7.58
N LEU A 134 -9.79 -2.76 8.19
CA LEU A 134 -9.39 -2.66 9.59
C LEU A 134 -7.99 -2.06 9.80
N GLY A 135 -7.26 -1.76 8.71
CA GLY A 135 -5.85 -1.36 8.80
C GLY A 135 -4.97 -2.42 9.45
N PHE A 136 -5.29 -3.70 9.22
CA PHE A 136 -4.59 -4.83 9.82
C PHE A 136 -3.71 -5.54 8.78
N ASP A 137 -2.44 -5.71 9.11
CA ASP A 137 -1.47 -6.48 8.32
C ASP A 137 -0.51 -7.19 9.29
N ASN A 138 -0.48 -8.52 9.23
CA ASN A 138 0.42 -9.37 10.02
C ASN A 138 1.40 -10.16 9.14
N SER A 139 1.78 -9.61 7.99
CA SER A 139 2.80 -10.21 7.14
C SER A 139 4.08 -10.52 7.91
N LEU A 140 4.77 -11.57 7.50
CA LEU A 140 6.12 -11.86 7.97
C LEU A 140 7.12 -11.13 7.09
N ARG A 141 8.10 -10.45 7.70
CA ARG A 141 9.19 -9.83 6.98
C ARG A 141 10.44 -10.66 7.08
N GLY A 142 10.93 -11.12 5.94
CA GLY A 142 12.11 -12.00 5.91
C GLY A 142 12.42 -12.58 4.54
N MET A 143 12.97 -13.78 4.57
CA MET A 143 13.31 -14.59 3.40
C MET A 143 12.87 -16.02 3.66
#